data_b5ee1b2327fd378fcda7f878f22e3256
#
_entry.id   b5ee1b2327fd378fcda7f878f22e3256
#
_cell.length_a   1.000
_cell.length_b   1.000
_cell.length_c   1.000
_cell.angle_alpha   90.00
_cell.angle_beta   90.00
_cell.angle_gamma   90.00
#
_symmetry.space_group_name_H-M   'P 1'
#
loop_
_entity.id
_entity.type
_entity.pdbx_description
1 polymer ?
#
loop_
_entity_poly.entity_id
_entity_poly.type
_entity_poly.pdbx_seq_one_letter_code
_entity_poly.pdbx_strand_id
1 'polypeptide(L)'
;ELERIRDDNLVAIMQALKANDWGAGKTLANWEAMLYDAAPPSTDADITKPIETLRRRVPADWTDYNGHMNEARYLDCFSNATDIFMRMCGIDAAYVEAGGSYFTVETHIQHLDEVMAGAEVYTTTQVLAGAGKKLHLFHCLYATGGGLLATGEHMLLHVDMNSRSSSLPGERVAAKLATFTAAHAALPVPDGAGRAIGIK
;
A
#
# COMPACT_ATOMS: atom_id res chain seq x y z
N GLU A 1 -2.90 23.10 16.19
CA GLU A 1 -2.50 22.04 17.14
C GLU A 1 -2.42 20.66 16.45
N LEU A 2 -3.41 20.27 15.63
CA LEU A 2 -3.40 19.02 14.84
C LEU A 2 -2.29 18.99 13.77
N GLU A 3 -1.97 20.12 13.15
CA GLU A 3 -0.85 20.23 12.20
C GLU A 3 0.50 20.02 12.91
N ARG A 4 0.67 20.56 14.12
CA ARG A 4 1.89 20.41 14.91
C ARG A 4 2.08 18.95 15.36
N ILE A 5 1.02 18.27 15.81
CA ILE A 5 1.07 16.84 16.19
C ILE A 5 1.43 15.96 14.98
N ARG A 6 0.94 16.28 13.80
CA ARG A 6 1.27 15.58 12.56
C ARG A 6 2.75 15.76 12.18
N ASP A 7 3.25 16.97 12.31
CA ASP A 7 4.66 17.30 12.01
C ASP A 7 5.62 16.68 13.03
N ASP A 8 5.29 16.73 14.33
CA ASP A 8 6.09 16.11 15.38
C ASP A 8 6.17 14.57 15.25
N ASN A 9 5.06 13.92 14.87
CA ASN A 9 5.04 12.47 14.61
C ASN A 9 5.84 12.11 13.35
N LEU A 10 5.74 12.92 12.29
CA LEU A 10 6.53 12.72 11.08
C LEU A 10 8.03 12.90 11.35
N VAL A 11 8.42 13.90 12.18
CA VAL A 11 9.80 14.10 12.64
C VAL A 11 10.31 12.90 13.41
N ALA A 12 9.51 12.38 14.36
CA ALA A 12 9.89 11.23 15.17
C ALA A 12 10.09 9.97 14.32
N ILE A 13 9.18 9.71 13.38
CA ILE A 13 9.28 8.61 12.41
C ILE A 13 10.54 8.77 11.56
N MET A 14 10.81 9.97 11.05
CA MET A 14 11.99 10.23 10.22
C MET A 14 13.31 10.18 11.01
N GLN A 15 13.30 10.56 12.30
CA GLN A 15 14.47 10.41 13.16
C GLN A 15 14.73 8.94 13.49
N ALA A 16 13.68 8.14 13.73
CA ALA A 16 13.80 6.69 13.91
C ALA A 16 14.33 6.01 12.64
N LEU A 17 13.84 6.42 11.47
CA LEU A 17 14.34 5.98 10.16
C LEU A 17 15.83 6.32 9.97
N LYS A 18 16.26 7.54 10.32
CA LYS A 18 17.67 7.98 10.21
C LYS A 18 18.60 7.29 11.22
N ALA A 19 18.09 7.00 12.42
CA ALA A 19 18.89 6.35 13.47
C ALA A 19 19.04 4.84 13.27
N ASN A 20 18.41 4.25 12.25
CA ASN A 20 18.30 2.79 12.07
C ASN A 20 17.69 2.10 13.32
N ASP A 21 16.98 2.87 14.14
CA ASP A 21 16.38 2.41 15.40
C ASP A 21 14.92 2.02 15.17
N TRP A 22 14.74 0.99 14.38
CA TRP A 22 13.44 0.37 14.12
C TRP A 22 13.01 -0.58 15.24
N GLY A 23 13.33 -0.24 16.50
CA GLY A 23 13.13 -1.16 17.61
C GLY A 23 13.96 -2.45 17.45
N ALA A 24 14.49 -2.98 18.50
CA ALA A 24 15.48 -4.06 18.54
C ALA A 24 15.27 -5.11 17.43
N GLY A 25 16.14 -5.10 16.43
CA GLY A 25 16.23 -6.13 15.39
C GLY A 25 15.48 -5.89 14.07
N LYS A 26 14.86 -4.73 13.85
CA LYS A 26 14.19 -4.42 12.57
C LYS A 26 15.08 -3.52 11.70
N THR A 27 15.90 -4.13 10.88
CA THR A 27 16.61 -3.44 9.78
C THR A 27 15.71 -3.38 8.54
N LEU A 28 16.03 -2.50 7.56
CA LEU A 28 15.35 -2.47 6.25
C LEU A 28 15.32 -3.87 5.59
N ALA A 29 16.40 -4.67 5.75
CA ALA A 29 16.45 -6.06 5.28
C ALA A 29 15.44 -6.97 6.01
N ASN A 30 15.21 -6.76 7.31
CA ASN A 30 14.21 -7.50 8.07
C ASN A 30 12.78 -7.06 7.72
N TRP A 31 12.60 -5.81 7.34
CA TRP A 31 11.31 -5.32 6.85
C TRP A 31 10.96 -5.95 5.49
N GLU A 32 11.96 -6.10 4.63
CA GLU A 32 11.82 -6.91 3.42
C GLU A 32 11.38 -8.34 3.75
N ALA A 33 12.00 -9.01 4.70
CA ALA A 33 11.63 -10.37 5.11
C ALA A 33 10.21 -10.44 5.72
N MET A 34 9.76 -9.41 6.43
CA MET A 34 8.39 -9.36 6.99
C MET A 34 7.30 -9.17 5.91
N LEU A 35 7.63 -8.51 4.81
CA LEU A 35 6.75 -8.41 3.64
C LEU A 35 6.74 -9.71 2.83
N TYR A 36 7.77 -10.55 2.95
CA TYR A 36 8.03 -11.74 2.13
C TYR A 36 7.41 -13.05 2.64
N ASP A 37 6.61 -13.06 3.67
CA ASP A 37 5.67 -14.18 3.88
C ASP A 37 4.60 -14.26 2.76
N ALA A 38 4.57 -13.24 1.90
CA ALA A 38 3.85 -13.25 0.64
C ALA A 38 4.87 -13.40 -0.50
N ALA A 39 4.74 -14.41 -1.34
CA ALA A 39 5.56 -14.55 -2.54
C ALA A 39 5.53 -13.23 -3.33
N PRO A 40 6.69 -12.67 -3.74
CA PRO A 40 6.70 -11.47 -4.54
C PRO A 40 5.91 -11.73 -5.82
N PRO A 41 5.14 -10.74 -6.33
CA PRO A 41 4.46 -10.89 -7.60
C PRO A 41 5.49 -11.23 -8.67
N SER A 42 5.13 -12.14 -9.56
CA SER A 42 5.97 -12.49 -10.72
C SER A 42 6.41 -11.21 -11.44
N THR A 43 7.69 -11.12 -11.81
CA THR A 43 8.21 -10.04 -12.66
C THR A 43 7.49 -9.96 -14.02
N ASP A 44 6.77 -11.01 -14.39
CA ASP A 44 5.98 -11.15 -15.61
C ASP A 44 4.48 -10.93 -15.39
N ALA A 45 4.11 -10.17 -14.34
CA ALA A 45 2.71 -9.86 -14.06
C ALA A 45 2.05 -9.23 -15.30
N ASP A 46 0.88 -9.75 -15.66
CA ASP A 46 0.05 -9.18 -16.71
C ASP A 46 -0.52 -7.83 -16.25
N ILE A 47 0.11 -6.75 -16.67
CA ILE A 47 -0.28 -5.38 -16.30
C ILE A 47 -1.52 -4.86 -17.02
N THR A 48 -2.15 -5.67 -17.88
CA THR A 48 -3.40 -5.26 -18.57
C THR A 48 -4.65 -5.46 -17.71
N LYS A 49 -4.48 -5.91 -16.48
CA LYS A 49 -5.53 -6.11 -15.46
C LYS A 49 -5.00 -5.72 -14.08
N PRO A 50 -5.87 -5.57 -13.05
CA PRO A 50 -5.42 -5.32 -11.69
C PRO A 50 -4.40 -6.38 -11.24
N ILE A 51 -3.27 -5.94 -10.67
CA ILE A 51 -2.12 -6.78 -10.34
C ILE A 51 -2.33 -7.42 -8.98
N GLU A 52 -2.16 -8.73 -8.86
CA GLU A 52 -2.08 -9.37 -7.55
C GLU A 52 -0.78 -8.93 -6.86
N THR A 53 -0.91 -8.10 -5.83
CA THR A 53 0.20 -7.49 -5.11
C THR A 53 0.46 -8.14 -3.75
N LEU A 54 -0.51 -8.86 -3.20
CA LEU A 54 -0.36 -9.54 -1.92
C LEU A 54 -1.14 -10.85 -1.94
N ARG A 55 -0.54 -11.91 -1.40
CA ARG A 55 -1.22 -13.16 -1.04
C ARG A 55 -0.70 -13.61 0.30
N ARG A 56 -1.61 -13.93 1.22
CA ARG A 56 -1.24 -14.38 2.55
C ARG A 56 -2.34 -15.21 3.20
N ARG A 57 -1.97 -15.90 4.27
CA ARG A 57 -2.92 -16.54 5.17
C ARG A 57 -3.22 -15.62 6.35
N VAL A 58 -4.48 -15.52 6.77
CA VAL A 58 -4.90 -14.73 7.93
C VAL A 58 -4.37 -15.41 9.21
N PRO A 59 -3.47 -14.76 9.97
CA PRO A 59 -2.95 -15.32 11.22
C PRO A 59 -4.02 -15.28 12.34
N ALA A 60 -3.92 -16.18 13.32
CA ALA A 60 -4.87 -16.23 14.42
C ALA A 60 -4.86 -14.97 15.31
N ASP A 61 -3.70 -14.32 15.47
CA ASP A 61 -3.52 -13.07 16.22
C ASP A 61 -4.05 -11.82 15.48
N TRP A 62 -4.55 -12.01 14.27
CA TRP A 62 -5.23 -10.96 13.49
C TRP A 62 -6.72 -10.92 13.72
N THR A 63 -7.28 -11.88 14.45
CA THR A 63 -8.71 -11.98 14.68
C THR A 63 -9.14 -11.27 15.98
N ASP A 64 -10.37 -10.81 15.98
CA ASP A 64 -11.04 -10.26 17.15
C ASP A 64 -11.70 -11.38 18.00
N TYR A 65 -12.48 -10.99 19.00
CA TYR A 65 -13.20 -11.90 19.89
C TYR A 65 -14.30 -12.73 19.19
N ASN A 66 -14.72 -12.34 17.97
CA ASN A 66 -15.68 -13.10 17.16
C ASN A 66 -14.97 -14.15 16.27
N GLY A 67 -13.63 -14.15 16.23
CA GLY A 67 -12.83 -15.02 15.36
C GLY A 67 -12.67 -14.49 13.95
N HIS A 68 -13.18 -13.31 13.64
CA HIS A 68 -13.04 -12.66 12.33
C HIS A 68 -11.84 -11.72 12.30
N MET A 69 -11.24 -11.56 11.12
CA MET A 69 -10.13 -10.63 10.94
C MET A 69 -10.53 -9.22 11.39
N ASN A 70 -9.76 -8.66 12.33
CA ASN A 70 -10.00 -7.32 12.87
C ASN A 70 -9.91 -6.26 11.77
N GLU A 71 -10.75 -5.23 11.86
CA GLU A 71 -10.86 -4.16 10.85
C GLU A 71 -9.52 -3.50 10.48
N ALA A 72 -8.62 -3.31 11.47
CA ALA A 72 -7.30 -2.72 11.23
C ALA A 72 -6.42 -3.58 10.31
N ARG A 73 -6.64 -4.90 10.29
CA ARG A 73 -5.83 -5.84 9.50
C ARG A 73 -6.12 -5.79 7.99
N TYR A 74 -7.29 -5.29 7.62
CA TYR A 74 -7.58 -4.98 6.22
C TYR A 74 -6.67 -3.85 5.72
N LEU A 75 -6.46 -2.81 6.54
CA LEU A 75 -5.50 -1.74 6.22
C LEU A 75 -4.07 -2.28 6.13
N ASP A 76 -3.66 -3.20 7.02
CA ASP A 76 -2.35 -3.86 6.93
C ASP A 76 -2.18 -4.58 5.58
N CYS A 77 -3.22 -5.29 5.09
CA CYS A 77 -3.20 -5.92 3.77
C CYS A 77 -3.01 -4.90 2.65
N PHE A 78 -3.73 -3.78 2.70
CA PHE A 78 -3.64 -2.73 1.68
C PHE A 78 -2.31 -1.99 1.73
N SER A 79 -1.79 -1.71 2.93
CA SER A 79 -0.47 -1.12 3.11
C SER A 79 0.64 -2.00 2.52
N ASN A 80 0.62 -3.30 2.84
CA ASN A 80 1.59 -4.25 2.29
C ASN A 80 1.47 -4.36 0.76
N ALA A 81 0.24 -4.37 0.23
CA ALA A 81 -0.01 -4.37 -1.22
C ALA A 81 0.53 -3.10 -1.90
N THR A 82 0.38 -1.94 -1.25
CA THR A 82 0.95 -0.66 -1.69
C THR A 82 2.48 -0.72 -1.72
N ASP A 83 3.11 -1.24 -0.67
CA ASP A 83 4.57 -1.36 -0.59
C ASP A 83 5.12 -2.29 -1.68
N ILE A 84 4.46 -3.42 -1.92
CA ILE A 84 4.83 -4.34 -3.00
C ILE A 84 4.71 -3.64 -4.36
N PHE A 85 3.60 -2.93 -4.61
CA PHE A 85 3.42 -2.16 -5.85
C PHE A 85 4.49 -1.07 -6.01
N MET A 86 4.81 -0.32 -4.95
CA MET A 86 5.86 0.69 -4.98
C MET A 86 7.22 0.09 -5.37
N ARG A 87 7.55 -1.09 -4.86
CA ARG A 87 8.79 -1.81 -5.22
C ARG A 87 8.80 -2.25 -6.68
N MET A 88 7.67 -2.69 -7.23
CA MET A 88 7.54 -2.97 -8.68
C MET A 88 7.81 -1.72 -9.51
N CYS A 89 7.52 -0.54 -8.98
CA CYS A 89 7.83 0.74 -9.62
C CYS A 89 9.28 1.19 -9.41
N GLY A 90 10.08 0.46 -8.61
CA GLY A 90 11.47 0.78 -8.32
C GLY A 90 11.66 1.72 -7.13
N ILE A 91 10.66 1.82 -6.26
CA ILE A 91 10.76 2.47 -4.96
C ILE A 91 11.20 1.38 -3.97
N ASP A 92 12.46 1.03 -4.07
CA ASP A 92 13.16 0.05 -3.27
C ASP A 92 13.98 0.71 -2.14
N ALA A 93 14.69 -0.09 -1.35
CA ALA A 93 15.51 0.40 -0.26
C ALA A 93 16.53 1.46 -0.72
N ALA A 94 17.17 1.25 -1.88
CA ALA A 94 18.15 2.20 -2.41
C ALA A 94 17.50 3.54 -2.79
N TYR A 95 16.28 3.51 -3.32
CA TYR A 95 15.52 4.72 -3.62
C TYR A 95 15.16 5.50 -2.35
N VAL A 96 14.76 4.78 -1.28
CA VAL A 96 14.45 5.37 0.02
C VAL A 96 15.70 5.94 0.67
N GLU A 97 16.83 5.22 0.62
CA GLU A 97 18.12 5.72 1.11
C GLU A 97 18.58 6.98 0.37
N ALA A 98 18.29 7.11 -0.91
CA ALA A 98 18.54 8.32 -1.70
C ALA A 98 17.60 9.49 -1.35
N GLY A 99 16.62 9.28 -0.49
CA GLY A 99 15.72 10.30 0.05
C GLY A 99 14.35 10.39 -0.63
N GLY A 100 14.03 9.54 -1.62
CA GLY A 100 12.72 9.52 -2.26
C GLY A 100 11.76 8.52 -1.62
N SER A 101 10.48 8.88 -1.47
CA SER A 101 9.44 7.94 -1.03
C SER A 101 8.05 8.42 -1.42
N TYR A 102 7.04 7.55 -1.31
CA TYR A 102 5.63 7.92 -1.35
C TYR A 102 5.00 7.75 0.02
N PHE A 103 4.28 8.76 0.48
CA PHE A 103 3.52 8.70 1.72
C PHE A 103 2.03 8.66 1.42
N THR A 104 1.31 7.74 2.04
CA THR A 104 -0.14 7.71 1.99
C THR A 104 -0.67 8.90 2.77
N VAL A 105 -1.45 9.75 2.11
CA VAL A 105 -2.02 10.99 2.68
C VAL A 105 -3.52 10.87 2.92
N GLU A 106 -4.18 9.92 2.25
CA GLU A 106 -5.61 9.68 2.43
C GLU A 106 -5.90 8.21 2.13
N THR A 107 -6.79 7.61 2.93
CA THR A 107 -7.25 6.24 2.75
C THR A 107 -8.74 6.16 2.99
N HIS A 108 -9.46 5.50 2.09
CA HIS A 108 -10.85 5.11 2.26
C HIS A 108 -10.97 3.59 2.17
N ILE A 109 -11.55 2.96 3.20
CA ILE A 109 -11.75 1.50 3.26
C ILE A 109 -13.25 1.20 3.33
N GLN A 110 -13.69 0.19 2.56
CA GLN A 110 -15.01 -0.40 2.69
C GLN A 110 -14.86 -1.86 3.08
N HIS A 111 -15.44 -2.23 4.21
CA HIS A 111 -15.56 -3.62 4.66
C HIS A 111 -16.85 -4.18 4.08
N LEU A 112 -16.76 -5.24 3.30
CA LEU A 112 -17.88 -5.80 2.53
C LEU A 112 -18.25 -7.20 3.01
N ASP A 113 -17.27 -7.95 3.52
CA ASP A 113 -17.45 -9.30 4.04
C ASP A 113 -16.38 -9.61 5.10
N GLU A 114 -16.59 -10.66 5.86
CA GLU A 114 -15.73 -11.10 6.94
C GLU A 114 -14.86 -12.29 6.53
N VAL A 115 -13.75 -12.50 7.22
CA VAL A 115 -12.86 -13.63 6.98
C VAL A 115 -12.27 -14.16 8.29
N MET A 116 -12.15 -15.48 8.39
CA MET A 116 -11.66 -16.20 9.57
C MET A 116 -10.15 -16.40 9.55
N ALA A 117 -9.56 -16.68 10.73
CA ALA A 117 -8.18 -17.14 10.83
C ALA A 117 -7.95 -18.40 9.97
N GLY A 118 -6.77 -18.50 9.38
CA GLY A 118 -6.37 -19.62 8.53
C GLY A 118 -6.83 -19.52 7.08
N ALA A 119 -7.78 -18.65 6.76
CA ALA A 119 -8.19 -18.40 5.37
C ALA A 119 -7.03 -17.79 4.58
N GLU A 120 -6.93 -18.15 3.30
CA GLU A 120 -6.01 -17.50 2.37
C GLU A 120 -6.72 -16.33 1.68
N VAL A 121 -6.06 -15.16 1.71
CA VAL A 121 -6.55 -13.94 1.09
C VAL A 121 -5.51 -13.39 0.11
N TYR A 122 -5.98 -12.65 -0.90
CA TYR A 122 -5.11 -11.95 -1.84
C TYR A 122 -5.63 -10.56 -2.16
N THR A 123 -4.72 -9.64 -2.43
CA THR A 123 -5.05 -8.26 -2.80
C THR A 123 -4.65 -8.01 -4.25
N THR A 124 -5.56 -7.42 -5.01
CA THR A 124 -5.25 -6.86 -6.33
C THR A 124 -5.16 -5.34 -6.25
N THR A 125 -4.27 -4.75 -7.05
CA THR A 125 -4.03 -3.30 -7.11
C THR A 125 -4.27 -2.78 -8.52
N GLN A 126 -5.10 -1.75 -8.64
CA GLN A 126 -5.31 -0.97 -9.86
C GLN A 126 -4.79 0.45 -9.66
N VAL A 127 -4.02 0.97 -10.62
CA VAL A 127 -3.60 2.37 -10.65
C VAL A 127 -4.70 3.19 -11.30
N LEU A 128 -5.32 4.07 -10.53
CA LEU A 128 -6.34 5.01 -11.04
C LEU A 128 -5.69 6.26 -11.64
N ALA A 129 -4.60 6.72 -11.04
CA ALA A 129 -3.77 7.81 -11.55
C ALA A 129 -2.35 7.72 -10.98
N GLY A 130 -1.36 8.07 -11.81
CA GLY A 130 0.04 8.12 -11.39
C GLY A 130 0.78 9.16 -12.23
N ALA A 131 0.68 10.45 -11.84
CA ALA A 131 1.30 11.54 -12.56
C ALA A 131 1.82 12.62 -11.61
N GLY A 132 2.91 13.26 -11.97
CA GLY A 132 3.54 14.28 -11.16
C GLY A 132 3.96 13.71 -9.80
N LYS A 133 3.47 14.32 -8.74
CA LYS A 133 3.77 13.91 -7.35
C LYS A 133 2.76 12.90 -6.78
N LYS A 134 1.65 12.66 -7.46
CA LYS A 134 0.50 11.90 -6.94
C LYS A 134 0.47 10.49 -7.50
N LEU A 135 0.09 9.56 -6.64
CA LEU A 135 -0.21 8.19 -6.99
C LEU A 135 -1.53 7.80 -6.33
N HIS A 136 -2.50 7.38 -7.14
CA HIS A 136 -3.83 7.01 -6.71
C HIS A 136 -4.05 5.54 -7.00
N LEU A 137 -4.19 4.74 -5.95
CA LEU A 137 -4.33 3.28 -6.01
C LEU A 137 -5.71 2.86 -5.52
N PHE A 138 -6.22 1.80 -6.13
CA PHE A 138 -7.40 1.10 -5.65
C PHE A 138 -7.07 -0.37 -5.45
N HIS A 139 -7.33 -0.86 -4.25
CA HIS A 139 -7.07 -2.23 -3.81
C HIS A 139 -8.38 -2.98 -3.61
N CYS A 140 -8.40 -4.25 -4.02
CA CYS A 140 -9.48 -5.18 -3.71
C CYS A 140 -8.89 -6.38 -2.97
N LEU A 141 -9.40 -6.67 -1.77
CA LEU A 141 -9.02 -7.85 -0.98
C LEU A 141 -10.06 -8.95 -1.19
N TYR A 142 -9.60 -10.14 -1.54
CA TYR A 142 -10.44 -11.31 -1.81
C TYR A 142 -10.08 -12.48 -0.91
N ALA A 143 -11.05 -13.32 -0.56
CA ALA A 143 -10.77 -14.66 -0.07
C ALA A 143 -10.48 -15.60 -1.26
N THR A 144 -9.51 -16.50 -1.12
CA THR A 144 -9.24 -17.52 -2.15
C THR A 144 -10.46 -18.44 -2.29
N GLY A 145 -11.03 -18.49 -3.50
CA GLY A 145 -12.26 -19.24 -3.79
C GLY A 145 -13.54 -18.57 -3.30
N GLY A 146 -13.47 -17.33 -2.81
CA GLY A 146 -14.59 -16.57 -2.27
C GLY A 146 -14.80 -15.20 -2.92
N GLY A 147 -15.60 -14.36 -2.24
CA GLY A 147 -15.98 -13.03 -2.69
C GLY A 147 -14.96 -11.94 -2.33
N LEU A 148 -15.31 -10.73 -2.71
CA LEU A 148 -14.63 -9.50 -2.33
C LEU A 148 -14.91 -9.20 -0.85
N LEU A 149 -13.84 -9.13 -0.05
CA LEU A 149 -13.90 -8.89 1.39
C LEU A 149 -13.88 -7.40 1.74
N ALA A 150 -13.05 -6.64 1.03
CA ALA A 150 -12.90 -5.21 1.26
C ALA A 150 -12.29 -4.51 0.05
N THR A 151 -12.50 -3.19 -0.01
CA THR A 151 -11.78 -2.31 -0.92
C THR A 151 -11.03 -1.24 -0.15
N GLY A 152 -9.86 -0.83 -0.67
CA GLY A 152 -9.02 0.24 -0.13
C GLY A 152 -8.64 1.21 -1.24
N GLU A 153 -9.02 2.46 -1.10
CA GLU A 153 -8.61 3.53 -2.01
C GLU A 153 -7.57 4.41 -1.32
N HIS A 154 -6.39 4.56 -1.94
CA HIS A 154 -5.25 5.24 -1.36
C HIS A 154 -4.77 6.36 -2.25
N MET A 155 -4.66 7.56 -1.70
CA MET A 155 -3.93 8.66 -2.29
C MET A 155 -2.55 8.76 -1.66
N LEU A 156 -1.51 8.70 -2.47
CA LEU A 156 -0.13 8.84 -2.04
C LEU A 156 0.50 10.07 -2.69
N LEU A 157 1.45 10.66 -1.97
CA LEU A 157 2.20 11.82 -2.41
C LEU A 157 3.70 11.52 -2.35
N HIS A 158 4.40 11.76 -3.46
CA HIS A 158 5.86 11.63 -3.48
C HIS A 158 6.51 12.75 -2.68
N VAL A 159 7.48 12.37 -1.85
CA VAL A 159 8.21 13.26 -0.95
C VAL A 159 9.72 13.08 -1.13
N ASP A 160 10.44 14.18 -0.96
CA ASP A 160 11.86 14.18 -0.69
C ASP A 160 12.04 14.25 0.84
N MET A 161 12.54 13.16 1.41
CA MET A 161 12.72 13.02 2.86
C MET A 161 13.84 13.92 3.40
N ASN A 162 14.77 14.38 2.55
CA ASN A 162 15.84 15.28 2.97
C ASN A 162 15.33 16.72 3.16
N SER A 163 14.58 17.24 2.18
CA SER A 163 13.93 18.55 2.26
C SER A 163 12.59 18.53 3.01
N ARG A 164 12.05 17.33 3.31
CA ARG A 164 10.75 17.11 3.96
C ARG A 164 9.60 17.80 3.22
N SER A 165 9.65 17.78 1.91
CA SER A 165 8.65 18.40 1.05
C SER A 165 8.20 17.47 -0.07
N SER A 166 7.02 17.75 -0.62
CA SER A 166 6.57 17.01 -1.80
C SER A 166 7.45 17.33 -3.00
N SER A 167 7.87 16.30 -3.73
CA SER A 167 8.76 16.40 -4.88
C SER A 167 8.27 15.53 -6.03
N LEU A 168 8.85 15.71 -7.21
CA LEU A 168 8.64 14.77 -8.31
C LEU A 168 9.46 13.50 -8.06
N PRO A 169 8.94 12.31 -8.41
CA PRO A 169 9.72 11.08 -8.40
C PRO A 169 10.85 11.14 -9.42
N GLY A 170 11.92 10.38 -9.18
CA GLY A 170 13.00 10.20 -10.15
C GLY A 170 12.48 9.60 -11.47
N GLU A 171 13.18 9.88 -12.58
CA GLU A 171 12.74 9.50 -13.94
C GLU A 171 12.40 8.01 -14.08
N ARG A 172 13.22 7.11 -13.49
CA ARG A 172 12.98 5.66 -13.52
C ARG A 172 11.63 5.29 -12.91
N VAL A 173 11.33 5.85 -11.74
CA VAL A 173 10.06 5.62 -11.04
C VAL A 173 8.90 6.23 -11.80
N ALA A 174 9.05 7.47 -12.28
CA ALA A 174 8.05 8.15 -13.07
C ALA A 174 7.68 7.37 -14.35
N ALA A 175 8.69 6.84 -15.07
CA ALA A 175 8.47 6.02 -16.26
C ALA A 175 7.71 4.71 -15.95
N LYS A 176 8.06 4.03 -14.86
CA LYS A 176 7.36 2.81 -14.43
C LYS A 176 5.90 3.11 -14.06
N LEU A 177 5.65 4.17 -13.29
CA LEU A 177 4.30 4.60 -12.94
C LEU A 177 3.48 4.97 -14.18
N ALA A 178 4.08 5.66 -15.15
CA ALA A 178 3.42 5.99 -16.41
C ALA A 178 3.01 4.72 -17.19
N THR A 179 3.86 3.68 -17.19
CA THR A 179 3.56 2.38 -17.83
C THR A 179 2.32 1.73 -17.19
N PHE A 180 2.28 1.61 -15.85
CA PHE A 180 1.12 1.05 -15.14
C PHE A 180 -0.13 1.91 -15.32
N THR A 181 0.01 3.24 -15.23
CA THR A 181 -1.11 4.17 -15.42
C THR A 181 -1.71 4.03 -16.81
N ALA A 182 -0.88 3.96 -17.85
CA ALA A 182 -1.35 3.79 -19.23
C ALA A 182 -2.05 2.43 -19.44
N ALA A 183 -1.50 1.36 -18.89
CA ALA A 183 -2.09 0.02 -18.98
C ALA A 183 -3.46 -0.04 -18.27
N HIS A 184 -3.55 0.55 -17.08
CA HIS A 184 -4.78 0.52 -16.29
C HIS A 184 -5.83 1.56 -16.72
N ALA A 185 -5.47 2.56 -17.53
CA ALA A 185 -6.42 3.55 -18.06
C ALA A 185 -7.52 2.93 -18.94
N ALA A 186 -7.26 1.75 -19.52
CA ALA A 186 -8.24 1.00 -20.31
C ALA A 186 -9.19 0.16 -19.45
N LEU A 187 -8.92 -0.01 -18.16
CA LEU A 187 -9.76 -0.78 -17.25
C LEU A 187 -10.97 0.04 -16.80
N PRO A 188 -12.08 -0.61 -16.50
CA PRO A 188 -13.21 0.07 -15.86
C PRO A 188 -12.76 0.64 -14.50
N VAL A 189 -13.30 1.81 -14.15
CA VAL A 189 -13.13 2.37 -12.81
C VAL A 189 -13.81 1.42 -11.83
N PRO A 190 -13.12 0.99 -10.75
CA PRO A 190 -13.68 0.06 -9.79
C PRO A 190 -14.91 0.64 -9.08
N ASP A 191 -15.87 -0.23 -8.78
CA ASP A 191 -17.02 0.16 -7.96
C ASP A 191 -16.55 0.65 -6.59
N GLY A 192 -17.06 1.81 -6.18
CA GLY A 192 -16.69 2.45 -4.92
C GLY A 192 -15.49 3.40 -4.98
N ALA A 193 -14.80 3.51 -6.12
CA ALA A 193 -13.73 4.50 -6.28
C ALA A 193 -14.31 5.94 -6.23
N GLY A 194 -13.62 6.83 -5.50
CA GLY A 194 -14.04 8.23 -5.29
C GLY A 194 -15.26 8.37 -4.37
N ARG A 195 -15.65 7.32 -3.67
CA ARG A 195 -16.78 7.34 -2.76
C ARG A 195 -16.44 8.07 -1.46
N ALA A 196 -17.31 9.00 -1.05
CA ALA A 196 -17.24 9.61 0.26
C ALA A 196 -18.07 8.82 1.29
N ILE A 197 -17.67 8.89 2.58
CA ILE A 197 -18.48 8.41 3.69
C ILE A 197 -19.72 9.30 3.80
N GLY A 198 -20.89 8.69 3.86
CA GLY A 198 -22.14 9.42 3.99
C GLY A 198 -23.33 8.50 4.26
N ILE A 199 -24.38 9.09 4.81
CA ILE A 199 -25.69 8.45 4.97
C ILE A 199 -26.43 8.66 3.64
N LYS A 200 -26.87 7.56 3.02
CA LYS A 200 -27.78 7.58 1.87
C LYS A 200 -29.22 7.66 2.32
#